data_621238bcd3a1330579ce5abcecb3be57
#
_entry.id   621238bcd3a1330579ce5abcecb3be57
#
_cell.length_a   1.000
_cell.length_b   1.000
_cell.length_c   1.000
_cell.angle_alpha   90.00
_cell.angle_beta   90.00
_cell.angle_gamma   90.00
#
_symmetry.space_group_name_H-M   'P 1'
#
loop_
_entity.id
_entity.type
_entity.pdbx_description
1 polymer ?
#
loop_
_entity_poly.entity_id
_entity_poly.type
_entity_poly.pdbx_seq_one_letter_code
_entity_poly.pdbx_strand_id
1 'polypeptide(L)'
;MIQNLELENARDKIALQVNQASFKAQEAIKTYESTRSNLAKAEENLRMAQIGFKEGVMPVDNVMAAQTAWLKANSEVIDAQIDVQLCNVYLSKVLGTMQY
;
A
#
# COMPACT_ATOMS: atom_id res chain seq x y z
N MET A 1 -25.09 -35.65 11.72
CA MET A 1 -25.12 -35.09 10.38
C MET A 1 -25.13 -33.57 10.37
N ILE A 2 -26.00 -32.94 11.12
CA ILE A 2 -26.11 -31.48 11.18
C ILE A 2 -24.81 -30.86 11.76
N GLN A 3 -24.23 -31.50 12.77
CA GLN A 3 -23.00 -31.03 13.40
C GLN A 3 -21.79 -31.05 12.43
N ASN A 4 -21.73 -32.07 11.56
CA ASN A 4 -20.65 -32.14 10.56
C ASN A 4 -20.76 -31.06 9.50
N LEU A 5 -21.99 -30.73 9.09
CA LEU A 5 -22.23 -29.65 8.12
C LEU A 5 -21.87 -28.30 8.71
N GLU A 6 -22.15 -28.05 9.97
CA GLU A 6 -21.76 -26.81 10.65
C GLU A 6 -20.25 -26.70 10.80
N LEU A 7 -19.55 -27.81 11.09
CA LEU A 7 -18.10 -27.85 11.17
C LEU A 7 -17.45 -27.57 9.79
N GLU A 8 -17.99 -28.19 8.74
CA GLU A 8 -17.49 -27.98 7.38
C GLU A 8 -17.71 -26.53 6.93
N ASN A 9 -18.89 -25.96 7.21
CA ASN A 9 -19.19 -24.56 6.90
C ASN A 9 -18.25 -23.61 7.67
N ALA A 10 -17.96 -23.91 8.93
CA ALA A 10 -17.03 -23.11 9.72
C ALA A 10 -15.60 -23.18 9.16
N ARG A 11 -15.16 -24.37 8.75
CA ARG A 11 -13.84 -24.55 8.12
C ARG A 11 -13.74 -23.81 6.79
N ASP A 12 -14.77 -23.93 5.96
CA ASP A 12 -14.81 -23.22 4.67
C ASP A 12 -14.80 -21.71 4.87
N LYS A 13 -15.53 -21.23 5.87
CA LYS A 13 -15.58 -19.81 6.21
C LYS A 13 -14.22 -19.29 6.66
N ILE A 14 -13.52 -20.05 7.51
CA ILE A 14 -12.19 -19.70 8.00
C ILE A 14 -11.18 -19.71 6.84
N ALA A 15 -11.24 -20.74 5.99
CA ALA A 15 -10.36 -20.83 4.82
C ALA A 15 -10.58 -19.66 3.87
N LEU A 16 -11.84 -19.27 3.67
CA LEU A 16 -12.17 -18.10 2.84
C LEU A 16 -11.61 -16.82 3.45
N GLN A 17 -11.73 -16.64 4.76
CA GLN A 17 -11.19 -15.47 5.46
C GLN A 17 -9.67 -15.40 5.33
N VAL A 18 -8.98 -16.53 5.47
CA VAL A 18 -7.52 -16.59 5.30
C VAL A 18 -7.13 -16.23 3.87
N ASN A 19 -7.84 -16.77 2.89
CA ASN A 19 -7.58 -16.48 1.48
C ASN A 19 -7.80 -15.01 1.16
N GLN A 20 -8.86 -14.41 1.68
CA GLN A 20 -9.15 -12.99 1.50
C GLN A 20 -8.10 -12.11 2.18
N ALA A 21 -7.69 -12.46 3.40
CA ALA A 21 -6.68 -11.72 4.12
C ALA A 21 -5.32 -11.80 3.40
N SER A 22 -4.95 -12.98 2.90
CA SER A 22 -3.73 -13.18 2.13
C SER A 22 -3.76 -12.39 0.83
N PHE A 23 -4.88 -12.40 0.12
CA PHE A 23 -5.06 -11.65 -1.11
C PHE A 23 -4.93 -10.14 -0.87
N LYS A 24 -5.57 -9.63 0.18
CA LYS A 24 -5.48 -8.22 0.55
C LYS A 24 -4.05 -7.82 0.92
N ALA A 25 -3.33 -8.70 1.63
CA ALA A 25 -1.93 -8.45 1.97
C ALA A 25 -1.07 -8.36 0.72
N GLN A 26 -1.28 -9.24 -0.25
CA GLN A 26 -0.54 -9.20 -1.53
C GLN A 26 -0.87 -7.95 -2.33
N GLU A 27 -2.14 -7.54 -2.38
CA GLU A 27 -2.53 -6.30 -3.04
C GLU A 27 -1.91 -5.08 -2.37
N ALA A 28 -1.88 -5.06 -1.03
CA ALA A 28 -1.28 -3.96 -0.28
C ALA A 28 0.21 -3.84 -0.59
N ILE A 29 0.92 -4.95 -0.70
CA ILE A 29 2.35 -4.97 -1.05
C ILE A 29 2.55 -4.42 -2.47
N LYS A 30 1.73 -4.84 -3.44
CA LYS A 30 1.80 -4.33 -4.81
C LYS A 30 1.55 -2.84 -4.87
N THR A 31 0.55 -2.36 -4.13
CA THR A 31 0.24 -0.92 -4.04
C THR A 31 1.41 -0.16 -3.43
N TYR A 32 2.02 -0.70 -2.38
CA TYR A 32 3.19 -0.11 -1.75
C TYR A 32 4.35 0.02 -2.73
N GLU A 33 4.64 -1.03 -3.49
CA GLU A 33 5.71 -1.00 -4.48
C GLU A 33 5.42 0.03 -5.59
N SER A 34 4.17 0.11 -6.04
CA SER A 34 3.74 1.09 -7.04
C SER A 34 3.89 2.52 -6.52
N THR A 35 3.49 2.78 -5.27
CA THR A 35 3.60 4.12 -4.68
C THR A 35 5.06 4.50 -4.46
N ARG A 36 5.93 3.55 -4.10
CA ARG A 36 7.37 3.81 -3.98
C ARG A 36 7.98 4.19 -5.33
N SER A 37 7.59 3.50 -6.39
CA SER A 37 8.04 3.83 -7.75
C SER A 37 7.59 5.24 -8.15
N ASN A 38 6.35 5.59 -7.84
CA ASN A 38 5.81 6.93 -8.12
C ASN A 38 6.55 8.00 -7.31
N LEU A 39 6.90 7.72 -6.06
CA LEU A 39 7.68 8.65 -5.23
C LEU A 39 9.05 8.89 -5.83
N ALA A 40 9.74 7.84 -6.30
CA ALA A 40 11.04 7.98 -6.94
C ALA A 40 10.96 8.88 -8.17
N LYS A 41 9.91 8.73 -8.98
CA LYS A 41 9.69 9.60 -10.15
C LYS A 41 9.42 11.04 -9.74
N ALA A 42 8.62 11.23 -8.69
CA ALA A 42 8.30 12.56 -8.19
C ALA A 42 9.55 13.26 -7.62
N GLU A 43 10.41 12.52 -6.93
CA GLU A 43 11.69 13.04 -6.42
C GLU A 43 12.59 13.48 -7.56
N GLU A 44 12.69 12.67 -8.61
CA GLU A 44 13.49 13.00 -9.78
C GLU A 44 12.94 14.24 -10.50
N ASN A 45 11.63 14.33 -10.67
CA ASN A 45 11.00 15.49 -11.28
C ASN A 45 11.23 16.75 -10.45
N LEU A 46 11.15 16.64 -9.11
CA LEU A 46 11.42 17.77 -8.23
C LEU A 46 12.87 18.24 -8.37
N ARG A 47 13.82 17.29 -8.39
CA ARG A 47 15.23 17.59 -8.56
C ARG A 47 15.49 18.33 -9.87
N MET A 48 14.91 17.83 -10.96
CA MET A 48 15.06 18.45 -12.28
C MET A 48 14.43 19.85 -12.33
N ALA A 49 13.28 20.02 -11.69
CA ALA A 49 12.63 21.33 -11.61
C ALA A 49 13.46 22.34 -10.81
N GLN A 50 14.06 21.90 -9.71
CA GLN A 50 14.94 22.75 -8.90
C GLN A 50 16.18 23.17 -9.66
N ILE A 51 16.78 22.25 -10.41
CA ILE A 51 17.95 22.54 -11.26
C ILE A 51 17.56 23.52 -12.36
N GLY A 52 16.42 23.28 -13.04
CA GLY A 52 15.96 24.17 -14.10
C GLY A 52 15.64 25.57 -13.61
N PHE A 53 15.08 25.68 -12.41
CA PHE A 53 14.82 26.99 -11.78
C PHE A 53 16.14 27.71 -11.44
N LYS A 54 17.09 26.98 -10.88
CA LYS A 54 18.40 27.52 -10.52
C LYS A 54 19.15 28.06 -11.76
N GLU A 55 19.00 27.36 -12.89
CA GLU A 55 19.63 27.77 -14.16
C GLU A 55 18.80 28.82 -14.92
N GLY A 56 17.62 29.19 -14.42
CA GLY A 56 16.77 30.17 -15.02
C GLY A 56 15.96 29.67 -16.22
N VAL A 57 15.94 28.36 -16.45
CA VAL A 57 15.22 27.74 -17.57
C VAL A 57 13.74 27.49 -17.26
N MET A 58 13.42 27.22 -15.98
CA MET A 58 12.07 26.93 -15.53
C MET A 58 11.55 27.98 -14.54
N PRO A 59 10.25 28.35 -14.61
CA PRO A 59 9.67 29.24 -13.62
C PRO A 59 9.48 28.56 -12.27
N VAL A 60 9.36 29.35 -11.20
CA VAL A 60 9.15 28.85 -9.85
C VAL A 60 7.85 28.03 -9.73
N ASP A 61 6.85 28.31 -10.55
CA ASP A 61 5.59 27.59 -10.56
C ASP A 61 5.80 26.09 -10.82
N ASN A 62 6.75 25.73 -11.69
CA ASN A 62 7.09 24.35 -11.98
C ASN A 62 7.69 23.66 -10.74
N VAL A 63 8.53 24.36 -9.98
CA VAL A 63 9.10 23.83 -8.74
C VAL A 63 8.00 23.60 -7.71
N MET A 64 7.08 24.56 -7.57
CA MET A 64 5.96 24.43 -6.63
C MET A 64 5.04 23.27 -6.99
N ALA A 65 4.74 23.09 -8.28
CA ALA A 65 3.95 21.97 -8.76
C ALA A 65 4.65 20.64 -8.50
N ALA A 66 5.96 20.58 -8.72
CA ALA A 66 6.76 19.36 -8.46
C ALA A 66 6.84 19.05 -6.98
N GLN A 67 6.94 20.06 -6.11
CA GLN A 67 6.90 19.87 -4.66
C GLN A 67 5.55 19.32 -4.18
N THR A 68 4.45 19.85 -4.73
CA THR A 68 3.10 19.37 -4.41
C THR A 68 2.94 17.92 -4.84
N ALA A 69 3.40 17.55 -6.02
CA ALA A 69 3.36 16.18 -6.53
C ALA A 69 4.22 15.26 -5.66
N TRP A 70 5.38 15.71 -5.21
CA TRP A 70 6.26 14.94 -4.33
C TRP A 70 5.61 14.70 -2.97
N LEU A 71 5.01 15.73 -2.37
CA LEU A 71 4.30 15.61 -1.10
C LEU A 71 3.15 14.62 -1.19
N LYS A 72 2.38 14.67 -2.28
CA LYS A 72 1.29 13.73 -2.52
C LYS A 72 1.81 12.30 -2.66
N ALA A 73 2.87 12.10 -3.44
CA ALA A 73 3.47 10.78 -3.62
C ALA A 73 4.03 10.23 -2.32
N ASN A 74 4.66 11.09 -1.49
CA ASN A 74 5.17 10.69 -0.18
C ASN A 74 4.05 10.28 0.77
N SER A 75 2.95 11.03 0.76
CA SER A 75 1.77 10.69 1.57
C SER A 75 1.17 9.35 1.15
N GLU A 76 1.11 9.07 -0.15
CA GLU A 76 0.60 7.79 -0.67
C GLU A 76 1.49 6.62 -0.25
N VAL A 77 2.81 6.79 -0.21
CA VAL A 77 3.73 5.75 0.28
C VAL A 77 3.47 5.46 1.76
N ILE A 78 3.30 6.50 2.57
CA ILE A 78 3.03 6.35 4.00
C ILE A 78 1.72 5.62 4.22
N ASP A 79 0.66 6.01 3.50
CA ASP A 79 -0.65 5.37 3.59
C ASP A 79 -0.57 3.90 3.17
N ALA A 80 0.14 3.59 2.10
CA ALA A 80 0.32 2.23 1.61
C ALA A 80 1.12 1.39 2.61
N GLN A 81 2.12 1.96 3.27
CA GLN A 81 2.90 1.29 4.31
C GLN A 81 2.04 0.92 5.51
N ILE A 82 1.17 1.84 5.93
CA ILE A 82 0.22 1.59 7.02
C ILE A 82 -0.74 0.46 6.62
N ASP A 83 -1.24 0.47 5.40
CA ASP A 83 -2.14 -0.58 4.88
C ASP A 83 -1.46 -1.95 4.90
N VAL A 84 -0.18 -2.03 4.50
CA VAL A 84 0.59 -3.28 4.55
C VAL A 84 0.67 -3.79 5.99
N GLN A 85 0.98 -2.92 6.93
CA GLN A 85 1.08 -3.29 8.34
C GLN A 85 -0.26 -3.76 8.91
N LEU A 86 -1.35 -3.05 8.58
CA LEU A 86 -2.69 -3.43 9.02
C LEU A 86 -3.11 -4.77 8.44
N CYS A 87 -2.83 -5.02 7.17
CA CYS A 87 -3.14 -6.30 6.52
C CYS A 87 -2.34 -7.44 7.15
N ASN A 88 -1.07 -7.22 7.49
CA ASN A 88 -0.23 -8.22 8.16
C ASN A 88 -0.76 -8.55 9.56
N VAL A 89 -1.17 -7.54 10.33
CA VAL A 89 -1.76 -7.74 11.65
C VAL A 89 -3.06 -8.51 11.54
N TYR A 90 -3.90 -8.16 10.58
CA TYR A 90 -5.17 -8.86 10.35
C TYR A 90 -4.93 -10.32 9.95
N LEU A 91 -3.98 -10.57 9.06
CA LEU A 91 -3.62 -11.93 8.64
C LEU A 91 -3.11 -12.75 9.83
N SER A 92 -2.25 -12.18 10.66
CA SER A 92 -1.75 -12.82 11.87
C SER A 92 -2.88 -13.17 12.84
N LYS A 93 -3.84 -12.26 12.98
CA LYS A 93 -5.00 -12.47 13.85
C LYS A 93 -5.86 -13.62 13.36
N VAL A 94 -6.13 -13.67 12.05
CA VAL A 94 -6.93 -14.74 11.44
C VAL A 94 -6.23 -16.08 11.58
N LEU A 95 -4.91 -16.13 11.31
CA LEU A 95 -4.12 -17.34 11.46
C LEU A 95 -4.05 -17.80 12.92
N GLY A 96 -3.94 -16.86 13.86
CA GLY A 96 -3.97 -17.17 15.28
C GLY A 96 -5.29 -17.78 15.72
N THR A 97 -6.40 -17.33 15.16
CA THR A 97 -7.73 -17.89 15.42
C THR A 97 -7.84 -19.32 14.90
N MET A 98 -7.16 -19.64 13.80
CA MET A 98 -7.16 -20.98 13.23
C MET A 98 -6.41 -22.00 14.08
N GLN A 99 -5.41 -21.55 14.85
CA GLN A 99 -4.60 -22.46 15.68
C GLN A 99 -5.31 -22.95 16.93
N TYR A 100 -6.42 -22.36 17.29
CA TYR A 100 -7.27 -22.72 18.41
C TYR A 100 -8.62 -23.22 17.96
#